data_30dd0cfb2e8da51d0e15c3b674ac773c
#
_entry.id   30dd0cfb2e8da51d0e15c3b674ac773c
#
_cell.length_a   1.000
_cell.length_b   1.000
_cell.length_c   1.000
_cell.angle_alpha   90.00
_cell.angle_beta   90.00
_cell.angle_gamma   90.00
#
_symmetry.space_group_name_H-M   'P 1'
#
loop_
_entity.id
_entity.type
_entity.pdbx_description
1 polymer ?
#
loop_
_entity_poly.entity_id
_entity_poly.type
_entity_poly.pdbx_seq_one_letter_code
_entity_poly.pdbx_strand_id
1 'polypeptide(L)'
;MRVLGGAAILAILFCRLGIGALVDGLRTISGWSLVAAAAVAFVTTVCSALRWSLVARGLGVAVPLRGAIAAYYRSQFLNSALPGGVLGDVHRGLQHGRDAGDVSRGLRAVGWERLAGQAVQVVLALIVLLVLPSPVHSSMPAVLAIAVLCVLGAVGLIRGRPPRGTSRWDRALRTARADVRAGLLAPRTRAAIVLSSVVVVAGHMTTFLIAARTAGATAPVLQMLPLAMLVLLAMTVPTNIGGWGPREGVAAWLFAAAGLGAGQGLAVAAVYGVLVLAASLPGAAVLAITWLGSGNRGSTRAAGSQSEGLAGKADVPHQPVPVAA
;
A
#
# COMPACT_ATOMS: atom_id res chain seq x y z
N MET A 1 20.02 5.42 -1.96
CA MET A 1 19.76 5.50 -3.41
C MET A 1 18.29 5.84 -3.75
N ARG A 2 17.26 5.14 -3.25
CA ARG A 2 15.83 5.38 -3.61
C ARG A 2 15.33 6.77 -3.26
N VAL A 3 15.65 7.27 -2.06
CA VAL A 3 15.30 8.63 -1.61
C VAL A 3 15.98 9.69 -2.48
N LEU A 4 17.25 9.48 -2.85
CA LEU A 4 17.98 10.39 -3.73
C LEU A 4 17.35 10.49 -5.13
N GLY A 5 16.83 9.37 -5.67
CA GLY A 5 16.13 9.37 -6.95
C GLY A 5 14.85 10.22 -6.92
N GLY A 6 14.02 10.06 -5.89
CA GLY A 6 12.82 10.89 -5.70
C GLY A 6 13.14 12.37 -5.49
N ALA A 7 14.17 12.67 -4.68
CA ALA A 7 14.64 14.04 -4.47
C ALA A 7 15.15 14.68 -5.77
N ALA A 8 15.92 13.95 -6.57
CA ALA A 8 16.43 14.42 -7.85
C ALA A 8 15.29 14.74 -8.82
N ILE A 9 14.27 13.87 -8.92
CA ILE A 9 13.08 14.13 -9.76
C ILE A 9 12.38 15.42 -9.32
N LEU A 10 12.13 15.59 -8.02
CA LEU A 10 11.49 16.79 -7.50
C LEU A 10 12.33 18.04 -7.74
N ALA A 11 13.65 17.97 -7.51
CA ALA A 11 14.55 19.10 -7.77
C ALA A 11 14.53 19.52 -9.25
N ILE A 12 14.60 18.55 -10.18
CA ILE A 12 14.53 18.81 -11.63
C ILE A 12 13.19 19.46 -11.99
N LEU A 13 12.08 18.94 -11.45
CA LEU A 13 10.75 19.49 -11.71
C LEU A 13 10.63 20.94 -11.20
N PHE A 14 11.08 21.22 -9.99
CA PHE A 14 11.06 22.58 -9.43
C PHE A 14 11.96 23.55 -10.20
N CYS A 15 13.13 23.09 -10.64
CA CYS A 15 14.03 23.93 -11.47
C CYS A 15 13.45 24.21 -12.87
N ARG A 16 12.72 23.26 -13.46
CA ARG A 16 12.20 23.38 -14.84
C ARG A 16 10.83 24.03 -14.92
N LEU A 17 9.91 23.70 -14.01
CA LEU A 17 8.51 24.14 -14.04
C LEU A 17 8.19 25.23 -13.02
N GLY A 18 9.08 25.48 -12.06
CA GLY A 18 8.84 26.37 -10.94
C GLY A 18 7.87 25.81 -9.90
N ILE A 19 7.77 26.50 -8.77
CA ILE A 19 6.86 26.11 -7.66
C ILE A 19 5.43 26.60 -7.94
N GLY A 20 5.24 27.54 -8.88
CA GLY A 20 3.94 28.17 -9.16
C GLY A 20 2.85 27.13 -9.48
N ALA A 21 3.09 26.24 -10.45
CA ALA A 21 2.11 25.23 -10.86
C ALA A 21 1.68 24.31 -9.69
N LEU A 22 2.60 24.02 -8.77
CA LEU A 22 2.30 23.25 -7.55
C LEU A 22 1.39 24.04 -6.61
N VAL A 23 1.77 25.28 -6.29
CA VAL A 23 1.05 26.17 -5.36
C VAL A 23 -0.35 26.48 -5.89
N ASP A 24 -0.45 26.80 -7.17
CA ASP A 24 -1.73 27.11 -7.82
C ASP A 24 -2.68 25.91 -7.78
N GLY A 25 -2.17 24.70 -8.09
CA GLY A 25 -2.94 23.47 -7.95
C GLY A 25 -3.43 23.23 -6.52
N LEU A 26 -2.59 23.49 -5.51
CA LEU A 26 -2.98 23.30 -4.11
C LEU A 26 -4.03 24.30 -3.63
N ARG A 27 -4.00 25.53 -4.12
CA ARG A 27 -5.00 26.58 -3.79
C ARG A 27 -6.39 26.27 -4.31
N THR A 28 -6.54 25.41 -5.31
CA THR A 28 -7.84 25.01 -5.87
C THR A 28 -8.55 23.91 -5.06
N ILE A 29 -7.88 23.33 -4.05
CA ILE A 29 -8.47 22.27 -3.24
C ILE A 29 -9.64 22.82 -2.43
N SER A 30 -10.83 22.27 -2.67
CA SER A 30 -12.07 22.62 -1.97
C SER A 30 -12.42 21.57 -0.90
N GLY A 31 -13.25 21.97 0.07
CA GLY A 31 -13.78 21.02 1.06
C GLY A 31 -14.53 19.86 0.40
N TRP A 32 -15.22 20.11 -0.71
CA TRP A 32 -15.92 19.06 -1.46
C TRP A 32 -14.96 18.03 -2.07
N SER A 33 -13.84 18.46 -2.67
CA SER A 33 -12.84 17.54 -3.23
C SER A 33 -12.21 16.66 -2.15
N LEU A 34 -11.99 17.19 -0.94
CA LEU A 34 -11.52 16.43 0.22
C LEU A 34 -12.54 15.38 0.69
N VAL A 35 -13.82 15.76 0.82
CA VAL A 35 -14.90 14.85 1.23
C VAL A 35 -15.08 13.73 0.19
N ALA A 36 -15.13 14.08 -1.09
CA ALA A 36 -15.25 13.09 -2.17
C ALA A 36 -14.07 12.12 -2.20
N ALA A 37 -12.84 12.64 -2.09
CA ALA A 37 -11.64 11.79 -2.03
C ALA A 37 -11.62 10.90 -0.77
N ALA A 38 -12.04 11.42 0.39
CA ALA A 38 -12.13 10.64 1.62
C ALA A 38 -13.17 9.52 1.52
N ALA A 39 -14.34 9.78 0.92
CA ALA A 39 -15.36 8.76 0.68
C ALA A 39 -14.86 7.63 -0.24
N VAL A 40 -14.20 7.99 -1.35
CA VAL A 40 -13.58 7.02 -2.26
C VAL A 40 -12.47 6.24 -1.54
N ALA A 41 -11.62 6.92 -0.76
CA ALA A 41 -10.54 6.30 -0.01
C ALA A 41 -11.06 5.34 1.07
N PHE A 42 -12.20 5.64 1.70
CA PHE A 42 -12.85 4.72 2.63
C PHE A 42 -13.22 3.41 1.94
N VAL A 43 -13.90 3.47 0.80
CA VAL A 43 -14.28 2.29 0.01
C VAL A 43 -13.07 1.49 -0.43
N THR A 44 -12.05 2.15 -0.99
CA THR A 44 -10.82 1.48 -1.43
C THR A 44 -10.03 0.86 -0.28
N THR A 45 -10.02 1.49 0.89
CA THR A 45 -9.38 0.95 2.09
C THR A 45 -10.11 -0.29 2.61
N VAL A 46 -11.44 -0.26 2.67
CA VAL A 46 -12.26 -1.42 3.06
C VAL A 46 -12.03 -2.60 2.09
N CYS A 47 -12.07 -2.34 0.77
CA CYS A 47 -11.81 -3.36 -0.25
C CYS A 47 -10.38 -3.93 -0.15
N SER A 48 -9.39 -3.09 0.09
CA SER A 48 -8.00 -3.51 0.27
C SER A 48 -7.81 -4.34 1.55
N ALA A 49 -8.44 -3.93 2.66
CA ALA A 49 -8.43 -4.66 3.92
C ALA A 49 -9.15 -6.02 3.79
N LEU A 50 -10.28 -6.07 3.08
CA LEU A 50 -10.98 -7.31 2.75
C LEU A 50 -10.07 -8.25 1.96
N ARG A 51 -9.43 -7.75 0.89
CA ARG A 51 -8.49 -8.53 0.09
C ARG A 51 -7.36 -9.11 0.95
N TRP A 52 -6.74 -8.27 1.80
CA TRP A 52 -5.71 -8.75 2.72
C TRP A 52 -6.23 -9.80 3.71
N SER A 53 -7.40 -9.61 4.30
CA SER A 53 -8.02 -10.58 5.21
C SER A 53 -8.27 -11.93 4.52
N LEU A 54 -8.71 -11.93 3.25
CA LEU A 54 -8.93 -13.14 2.46
C LEU A 54 -7.62 -13.87 2.16
N VAL A 55 -6.59 -13.15 1.72
CA VAL A 55 -5.26 -13.72 1.43
C VAL A 55 -4.62 -14.27 2.71
N ALA A 56 -4.63 -13.51 3.80
CA ALA A 56 -4.08 -13.92 5.08
C ALA A 56 -4.77 -15.18 5.63
N ARG A 57 -6.11 -15.27 5.51
CA ARG A 57 -6.88 -16.46 5.87
C ARG A 57 -6.46 -17.67 5.04
N GLY A 58 -6.27 -17.51 3.73
CA GLY A 58 -5.78 -18.58 2.85
C GLY A 58 -4.38 -19.09 3.25
N LEU A 59 -3.55 -18.24 3.84
CA LEU A 59 -2.24 -18.61 4.37
C LEU A 59 -2.29 -19.13 5.82
N GLY A 60 -3.47 -19.24 6.44
CA GLY A 60 -3.64 -19.73 7.80
C GLY A 60 -3.36 -18.72 8.91
N VAL A 61 -3.32 -17.41 8.59
CA VAL A 61 -3.15 -16.31 9.55
C VAL A 61 -4.35 -15.37 9.44
N ALA A 62 -5.45 -15.73 10.09
CA ALA A 62 -6.70 -14.99 9.99
C ALA A 62 -6.58 -13.57 10.58
N VAL A 63 -7.12 -12.58 9.86
CA VAL A 63 -7.24 -11.19 10.32
C VAL A 63 -8.72 -10.83 10.33
N PRO A 64 -9.29 -10.42 11.47
CA PRO A 64 -10.66 -9.92 11.50
C PRO A 64 -10.75 -8.60 10.72
N LEU A 65 -11.83 -8.43 9.94
CA LEU A 65 -11.95 -7.31 8.98
C LEU A 65 -11.80 -5.92 9.65
N ARG A 66 -12.38 -5.73 10.84
CA ARG A 66 -12.25 -4.46 11.59
C ARG A 66 -10.80 -4.14 11.92
N GLY A 67 -10.04 -5.14 12.40
CA GLY A 67 -8.60 -5.00 12.65
C GLY A 67 -7.81 -4.77 11.37
N ALA A 68 -8.19 -5.44 10.28
CA ALA A 68 -7.59 -5.26 8.96
C ALA A 68 -7.78 -3.82 8.44
N ILE A 69 -8.97 -3.22 8.58
CA ILE A 69 -9.25 -1.84 8.16
C ILE A 69 -8.38 -0.85 8.94
N ALA A 70 -8.34 -0.97 10.27
CA ALA A 70 -7.51 -0.10 11.11
C ALA A 70 -6.02 -0.22 10.79
N ALA A 71 -5.52 -1.45 10.60
CA ALA A 71 -4.14 -1.71 10.22
C ALA A 71 -3.83 -1.18 8.81
N TYR A 72 -4.80 -1.23 7.89
CA TYR A 72 -4.64 -0.72 6.54
C TYR A 72 -4.57 0.81 6.51
N TYR A 73 -5.45 1.52 7.23
CA TYR A 73 -5.36 2.99 7.38
C TYR A 73 -4.03 3.42 7.96
N ARG A 74 -3.57 2.77 9.04
CA ARG A 74 -2.24 3.02 9.63
C ARG A 74 -1.12 2.79 8.62
N SER A 75 -1.18 1.70 7.84
CA SER A 75 -0.20 1.40 6.80
C SER A 75 -0.18 2.46 5.70
N GLN A 76 -1.34 2.90 5.23
CA GLN A 76 -1.46 3.95 4.21
C GLN A 76 -0.88 5.28 4.69
N PHE A 77 -1.19 5.70 5.92
CA PHE A 77 -0.63 6.91 6.51
C PHE A 77 0.90 6.83 6.60
N LEU A 78 1.45 5.73 7.13
CA LEU A 78 2.89 5.53 7.21
C LEU A 78 3.56 5.50 5.82
N ASN A 79 2.93 4.88 4.83
CA ASN A 79 3.44 4.85 3.46
C ASN A 79 3.43 6.24 2.80
N SER A 80 2.48 7.12 3.17
CA SER A 80 2.37 8.48 2.64
C SER A 80 3.28 9.47 3.38
N ALA A 81 3.56 9.23 4.67
CA ALA A 81 4.35 10.13 5.50
C ALA A 81 5.86 9.77 5.51
N LEU A 82 6.20 8.48 5.34
CA LEU A 82 7.58 8.01 5.43
C LEU A 82 8.21 7.79 4.05
N PRO A 83 9.53 8.00 3.91
CA PRO A 83 10.23 7.75 2.65
C PRO A 83 10.21 6.26 2.28
N GLY A 84 10.10 5.97 0.98
CA GLY A 84 10.12 4.60 0.44
C GLY A 84 8.75 3.96 0.23
N GLY A 85 7.65 4.53 0.75
CA GLY A 85 6.25 4.16 0.42
C GLY A 85 5.82 2.71 0.74
N VAL A 86 6.63 1.95 1.48
CA VAL A 86 6.36 0.53 1.81
C VAL A 86 6.51 0.20 3.30
N LEU A 87 6.99 1.16 4.11
CA LEU A 87 7.28 0.92 5.52
C LEU A 87 6.03 0.59 6.33
N GLY A 88 4.89 1.20 5.99
CA GLY A 88 3.60 0.87 6.60
C GLY A 88 3.16 -0.56 6.33
N ASP A 89 3.42 -1.09 5.14
CA ASP A 89 3.10 -2.48 4.80
C ASP A 89 3.99 -3.47 5.52
N VAL A 90 5.28 -3.17 5.60
CA VAL A 90 6.22 -3.98 6.39
C VAL A 90 5.80 -3.99 7.86
N HIS A 91 5.47 -2.82 8.42
CA HIS A 91 4.98 -2.72 9.80
C HIS A 91 3.71 -3.56 10.02
N ARG A 92 2.73 -3.46 9.10
CA ARG A 92 1.50 -4.25 9.13
C ARG A 92 1.77 -5.76 9.10
N GLY A 93 2.66 -6.21 8.19
CA GLY A 93 3.05 -7.61 8.06
C GLY A 93 3.78 -8.15 9.29
N LEU A 94 4.69 -7.36 9.85
CA LEU A 94 5.44 -7.72 11.07
C LEU A 94 4.52 -7.83 12.28
N GLN A 95 3.66 -6.82 12.51
CA GLN A 95 2.77 -6.80 13.64
C GLN A 95 1.80 -7.99 13.59
N HIS A 96 1.11 -8.18 12.47
CA HIS A 96 0.19 -9.29 12.32
C HIS A 96 0.88 -10.65 12.42
N GLY A 97 2.07 -10.79 11.84
CA GLY A 97 2.86 -12.01 11.95
C GLY A 97 3.29 -12.33 13.38
N ARG A 98 3.61 -11.31 14.20
CA ARG A 98 3.90 -11.49 15.63
C ARG A 98 2.65 -11.93 16.41
N ASP A 99 1.51 -11.29 16.15
CA ASP A 99 0.24 -11.62 16.79
C ASP A 99 -0.22 -13.05 16.45
N ALA A 100 0.12 -13.54 15.24
CA ALA A 100 -0.19 -14.89 14.76
C ALA A 100 0.91 -15.93 15.06
N GLY A 101 2.04 -15.55 15.66
CA GLY A 101 3.17 -16.43 15.95
C GLY A 101 4.02 -16.83 14.73
N ASP A 102 3.78 -16.24 13.55
CA ASP A 102 4.55 -16.53 12.31
C ASP A 102 4.76 -15.25 11.49
N VAL A 103 5.86 -14.55 11.80
CA VAL A 103 6.25 -13.29 11.13
C VAL A 103 6.47 -13.49 9.63
N SER A 104 7.07 -14.61 9.23
CA SER A 104 7.32 -14.91 7.81
C SER A 104 6.01 -15.01 7.03
N ARG A 105 5.00 -15.68 7.60
CA ARG A 105 3.68 -15.85 6.99
C ARG A 105 2.91 -14.53 6.96
N GLY A 106 3.00 -13.71 8.00
CA GLY A 106 2.41 -12.38 8.04
C GLY A 106 2.96 -11.47 6.93
N LEU A 107 4.29 -11.44 6.73
CA LEU A 107 4.94 -10.69 5.65
C LEU A 107 4.55 -11.21 4.26
N ARG A 108 4.51 -12.55 4.08
CA ARG A 108 4.07 -13.15 2.81
C ARG A 108 2.61 -12.80 2.48
N ALA A 109 1.72 -12.79 3.49
CA ALA A 109 0.33 -12.40 3.28
C ALA A 109 0.20 -10.97 2.74
N VAL A 110 0.99 -10.02 3.25
CA VAL A 110 1.04 -8.64 2.73
C VAL A 110 1.65 -8.61 1.31
N GLY A 111 2.73 -9.34 1.08
CA GLY A 111 3.38 -9.42 -0.24
C GLY A 111 2.43 -9.96 -1.31
N TRP A 112 1.76 -11.08 -1.06
CA TRP A 112 0.81 -11.69 -1.99
C TRP A 112 -0.43 -10.83 -2.23
N GLU A 113 -0.93 -10.17 -1.19
CA GLU A 113 -2.03 -9.21 -1.32
C GLU A 113 -1.66 -8.05 -2.25
N ARG A 114 -0.47 -7.48 -2.09
CA ARG A 114 0.06 -6.42 -2.95
C ARG A 114 0.22 -6.89 -4.39
N LEU A 115 0.83 -8.04 -4.60
CA LEU A 115 1.02 -8.63 -5.93
C LEU A 115 -0.32 -8.90 -6.63
N ALA A 116 -1.33 -9.40 -5.91
CA ALA A 116 -2.66 -9.62 -6.46
C ALA A 116 -3.30 -8.30 -6.94
N GLY A 117 -3.22 -7.24 -6.13
CA GLY A 117 -3.72 -5.93 -6.51
C GLY A 117 -3.00 -5.35 -7.73
N GLN A 118 -1.67 -5.45 -7.76
CA GLN A 118 -0.86 -4.97 -8.89
C GLN A 118 -1.11 -5.77 -10.17
N ALA A 119 -1.30 -7.09 -10.07
CA ALA A 119 -1.64 -7.91 -11.24
C ALA A 119 -2.96 -7.46 -11.88
N VAL A 120 -4.00 -7.21 -11.08
CA VAL A 120 -5.28 -6.69 -11.59
C VAL A 120 -5.11 -5.27 -12.16
N GLN A 121 -4.33 -4.41 -11.51
CA GLN A 121 -4.04 -3.05 -12.02
C GLN A 121 -3.33 -3.09 -13.36
N VAL A 122 -2.33 -3.96 -13.55
CA VAL A 122 -1.63 -4.13 -14.84
C VAL A 122 -2.59 -4.61 -15.92
N VAL A 123 -3.45 -5.59 -15.63
CA VAL A 123 -4.45 -6.08 -16.61
C VAL A 123 -5.40 -4.97 -17.01
N LEU A 124 -5.93 -4.20 -16.04
CA LEU A 124 -6.83 -3.08 -16.36
C LEU A 124 -6.10 -1.96 -17.12
N ALA A 125 -4.85 -1.68 -16.78
CA ALA A 125 -4.04 -0.73 -17.53
C ALA A 125 -3.82 -1.16 -18.98
N LEU A 126 -3.50 -2.43 -19.23
CA LEU A 126 -3.37 -2.97 -20.58
C LEU A 126 -4.68 -2.82 -21.37
N ILE A 127 -5.83 -3.14 -20.76
CA ILE A 127 -7.14 -2.98 -21.41
C ILE A 127 -7.36 -1.51 -21.78
N VAL A 128 -7.16 -0.57 -20.84
CA VAL A 128 -7.36 0.86 -21.09
C VAL A 128 -6.41 1.38 -22.18
N LEU A 129 -5.12 1.01 -22.14
CA LEU A 129 -4.11 1.47 -23.08
C LEU A 129 -4.25 0.86 -24.48
N LEU A 130 -4.88 -0.31 -24.61
CA LEU A 130 -5.18 -0.93 -25.90
C LEU A 130 -6.42 -0.32 -26.56
N VAL A 131 -7.42 0.05 -25.74
CA VAL A 131 -8.71 0.56 -26.25
C VAL A 131 -8.66 2.07 -26.49
N LEU A 132 -7.92 2.82 -25.64
CA LEU A 132 -7.89 4.28 -25.69
C LEU A 132 -6.56 4.79 -26.27
N PRO A 133 -6.59 5.86 -27.07
CA PRO A 133 -5.38 6.53 -27.54
C PRO A 133 -4.51 7.00 -26.36
N SER A 134 -3.21 6.71 -26.43
CA SER A 134 -2.27 7.09 -25.38
C SER A 134 -0.92 7.53 -25.97
N PRO A 135 -0.15 8.41 -25.30
CA PRO A 135 1.17 8.84 -25.75
C PRO A 135 2.19 7.69 -25.92
N VAL A 136 1.91 6.54 -25.27
CA VAL A 136 2.79 5.35 -25.30
C VAL A 136 2.33 4.27 -26.27
N HIS A 137 1.39 4.58 -27.16
CA HIS A 137 0.79 3.58 -28.06
C HIS A 137 1.83 2.87 -28.94
N SER A 138 2.87 3.58 -29.39
CA SER A 138 3.99 3.01 -30.16
C SER A 138 4.78 1.94 -29.41
N SER A 139 4.79 1.99 -28.07
CA SER A 139 5.49 1.03 -27.21
C SER A 139 4.61 -0.18 -26.83
N MET A 140 3.32 -0.19 -27.21
CA MET A 140 2.37 -1.25 -26.82
C MET A 140 2.80 -2.67 -27.22
N PRO A 141 3.39 -2.91 -28.41
CA PRO A 141 3.83 -4.27 -28.75
C PRO A 141 4.88 -4.82 -27.78
N ALA A 142 5.84 -3.99 -27.36
CA ALA A 142 6.86 -4.37 -26.38
C ALA A 142 6.25 -4.61 -24.97
N VAL A 143 5.33 -3.73 -24.55
CA VAL A 143 4.62 -3.88 -23.28
C VAL A 143 3.79 -5.17 -23.25
N LEU A 144 3.07 -5.47 -24.33
CA LEU A 144 2.31 -6.71 -24.46
C LEU A 144 3.22 -7.95 -24.44
N ALA A 145 4.33 -7.92 -25.16
CA ALA A 145 5.30 -9.03 -25.15
C ALA A 145 5.81 -9.31 -23.73
N ILE A 146 6.19 -8.26 -22.98
CA ILE A 146 6.64 -8.39 -21.59
C ILE A 146 5.50 -8.93 -20.71
N ALA A 147 4.29 -8.41 -20.85
CA ALA A 147 3.13 -8.88 -20.08
C ALA A 147 2.83 -10.36 -20.34
N VAL A 148 2.85 -10.79 -21.60
CA VAL A 148 2.68 -12.20 -21.99
C VAL A 148 3.78 -13.07 -21.37
N LEU A 149 5.04 -12.66 -21.46
CA LEU A 149 6.16 -13.41 -20.85
C LEU A 149 5.99 -13.53 -19.32
N CYS A 150 5.58 -12.46 -18.65
CA CYS A 150 5.28 -12.49 -17.20
C CYS A 150 4.14 -13.45 -16.86
N VAL A 151 3.06 -13.44 -17.66
CA VAL A 151 1.92 -14.36 -17.49
C VAL A 151 2.35 -15.81 -17.74
N LEU A 152 3.09 -16.09 -18.82
CA LEU A 152 3.62 -17.43 -19.11
C LEU A 152 4.55 -17.92 -17.99
N GLY A 153 5.42 -17.05 -17.49
CA GLY A 153 6.27 -17.34 -16.34
C GLY A 153 5.47 -17.67 -15.08
N ALA A 154 4.44 -16.89 -14.77
CA ALA A 154 3.56 -17.13 -13.64
C ALA A 154 2.76 -18.44 -13.79
N VAL A 155 2.23 -18.71 -14.97
CA VAL A 155 1.51 -19.96 -15.28
C VAL A 155 2.47 -21.16 -15.19
N GLY A 156 3.67 -21.06 -15.75
CA GLY A 156 4.71 -22.07 -15.63
C GLY A 156 5.10 -22.33 -14.17
N LEU A 157 5.20 -21.25 -13.38
CA LEU A 157 5.43 -21.35 -11.95
C LEU A 157 4.30 -22.11 -11.25
N ILE A 158 3.05 -21.84 -11.55
CA ILE A 158 1.87 -22.41 -10.88
C ILE A 158 1.59 -23.85 -11.35
N ARG A 159 1.66 -24.12 -12.65
CA ARG A 159 1.31 -25.41 -13.26
C ARG A 159 2.49 -26.38 -13.39
N GLY A 160 3.72 -25.88 -13.44
CA GLY A 160 4.91 -26.70 -13.57
C GLY A 160 5.05 -27.77 -12.46
N ARG A 161 5.91 -28.76 -12.67
CA ARG A 161 6.22 -29.78 -11.66
C ARG A 161 6.90 -29.16 -10.44
N PRO A 162 6.53 -29.52 -9.21
CA PRO A 162 7.20 -28.98 -8.02
C PRO A 162 8.68 -29.39 -8.06
N PRO A 163 9.60 -28.47 -7.71
CA PRO A 163 11.03 -28.79 -7.64
C PRO A 163 11.24 -29.90 -6.59
N ARG A 164 12.04 -30.92 -6.96
CA ARG A 164 12.36 -32.05 -6.10
C ARG A 164 13.61 -31.84 -5.26
N GLY A 165 14.36 -30.77 -5.51
CA GLY A 165 15.58 -30.44 -4.77
C GLY A 165 15.33 -29.98 -3.34
N THR A 166 16.41 -30.01 -2.53
CA THR A 166 16.42 -29.57 -1.12
C THR A 166 16.99 -28.16 -0.96
N SER A 167 17.36 -27.49 -2.06
CA SER A 167 17.94 -26.16 -2.03
C SER A 167 16.98 -25.13 -1.41
N ARG A 168 17.52 -24.01 -0.91
CA ARG A 168 16.72 -22.89 -0.40
C ARG A 168 15.75 -22.34 -1.45
N TRP A 169 16.14 -22.36 -2.72
CA TRP A 169 15.33 -21.92 -3.84
C TRP A 169 14.15 -22.87 -4.10
N ASP A 170 14.38 -24.17 -4.04
CA ASP A 170 13.32 -25.17 -4.20
C ASP A 170 12.28 -25.05 -3.08
N ARG A 171 12.73 -24.81 -1.85
CA ARG A 171 11.82 -24.57 -0.71
C ARG A 171 11.02 -23.29 -0.90
N ALA A 172 11.66 -22.18 -1.27
CA ALA A 172 10.99 -20.90 -1.52
C ALA A 172 9.93 -21.04 -2.64
N LEU A 173 10.25 -21.75 -3.71
CA LEU A 173 9.36 -21.97 -4.84
C LEU A 173 8.14 -22.85 -4.47
N ARG A 174 8.36 -23.91 -3.67
CA ARG A 174 7.25 -24.72 -3.14
C ARG A 174 6.35 -23.90 -2.25
N THR A 175 6.90 -23.09 -1.35
CA THR A 175 6.14 -22.20 -0.46
C THR A 175 5.34 -21.19 -1.27
N ALA A 176 5.96 -20.50 -2.24
CA ALA A 176 5.29 -19.53 -3.10
C ALA A 176 4.11 -20.15 -3.87
N ARG A 177 4.29 -21.37 -4.41
CA ARG A 177 3.20 -22.10 -5.06
C ARG A 177 2.04 -22.45 -4.13
N ALA A 178 2.38 -22.93 -2.93
CA ALA A 178 1.38 -23.26 -1.91
C ALA A 178 0.59 -22.02 -1.50
N ASP A 179 1.28 -20.90 -1.25
CA ASP A 179 0.68 -19.61 -0.89
C ASP A 179 -0.25 -19.09 -2.01
N VAL A 180 0.20 -19.12 -3.27
CA VAL A 180 -0.61 -18.67 -4.41
C VAL A 180 -1.88 -19.51 -4.57
N ARG A 181 -1.76 -20.85 -4.46
CA ARG A 181 -2.91 -21.75 -4.58
C ARG A 181 -3.90 -21.55 -3.44
N ALA A 182 -3.41 -21.46 -2.21
CA ALA A 182 -4.26 -21.34 -1.03
C ALA A 182 -4.78 -19.92 -0.81
N GLY A 183 -3.94 -18.89 -1.05
CA GLY A 183 -4.27 -17.49 -0.77
C GLY A 183 -4.95 -16.76 -1.91
N LEU A 184 -4.54 -17.00 -3.16
CA LEU A 184 -5.02 -16.22 -4.31
C LEU A 184 -5.99 -16.97 -5.21
N LEU A 185 -5.75 -18.27 -5.46
CA LEU A 185 -6.49 -19.05 -6.44
C LEU A 185 -7.62 -19.92 -5.83
N ALA A 186 -7.82 -19.86 -4.53
CA ALA A 186 -8.89 -20.62 -3.87
C ALA A 186 -10.26 -20.23 -4.48
N PRO A 187 -11.08 -21.20 -4.94
CA PRO A 187 -12.32 -20.93 -5.69
C PRO A 187 -13.30 -20.02 -4.97
N ARG A 188 -13.34 -20.09 -3.65
CA ARG A 188 -14.27 -19.31 -2.81
C ARG A 188 -13.86 -17.85 -2.61
N THR A 189 -12.58 -17.49 -2.80
CA THR A 189 -12.06 -16.15 -2.48
C THR A 189 -11.52 -15.40 -3.68
N ARG A 190 -11.14 -16.09 -4.77
CA ARG A 190 -10.53 -15.47 -5.95
C ARG A 190 -11.41 -14.37 -6.58
N ALA A 191 -12.72 -14.59 -6.69
CA ALA A 191 -13.63 -13.59 -7.25
C ALA A 191 -13.69 -12.33 -6.39
N ALA A 192 -13.75 -12.47 -5.06
CA ALA A 192 -13.74 -11.36 -4.12
C ALA A 192 -12.40 -10.60 -4.15
N ILE A 193 -11.26 -11.31 -4.31
CA ILE A 193 -9.93 -10.70 -4.47
C ILE A 193 -9.85 -9.87 -5.75
N VAL A 194 -10.34 -10.41 -6.87
CA VAL A 194 -10.35 -9.69 -8.15
C VAL A 194 -11.29 -8.49 -8.07
N LEU A 195 -12.53 -8.69 -7.63
CA LEU A 195 -13.53 -7.61 -7.55
C LEU A 195 -13.07 -6.48 -6.62
N SER A 196 -12.57 -6.80 -5.43
CA SER A 196 -12.02 -5.78 -4.53
C SER A 196 -10.85 -5.04 -5.16
N SER A 197 -10.00 -5.71 -5.94
CA SER A 197 -8.89 -5.06 -6.65
C SER A 197 -9.39 -4.13 -7.77
N VAL A 198 -10.41 -4.53 -8.52
CA VAL A 198 -11.04 -3.67 -9.55
C VAL A 198 -11.62 -2.42 -8.89
N VAL A 199 -12.35 -2.56 -7.78
CA VAL A 199 -12.91 -1.41 -7.02
C VAL A 199 -11.79 -0.49 -6.53
N VAL A 200 -10.70 -1.03 -6.03
CA VAL A 200 -9.53 -0.23 -5.58
C VAL A 200 -8.93 0.56 -6.74
N VAL A 201 -8.70 -0.06 -7.90
CA VAL A 201 -8.15 0.62 -9.08
C VAL A 201 -9.13 1.69 -9.57
N ALA A 202 -10.43 1.36 -9.68
CA ALA A 202 -11.47 2.32 -10.07
C ALA A 202 -11.53 3.51 -9.10
N GLY A 203 -11.41 3.27 -7.80
CA GLY A 203 -11.37 4.31 -6.78
C GLY A 203 -10.15 5.24 -6.93
N HIS A 204 -8.96 4.69 -7.14
CA HIS A 204 -7.78 5.51 -7.41
C HIS A 204 -7.90 6.32 -8.71
N MET A 205 -8.49 5.74 -9.76
CA MET A 205 -8.83 6.45 -10.99
C MET A 205 -9.79 7.60 -10.73
N THR A 206 -10.85 7.36 -9.95
CA THR A 206 -11.82 8.39 -9.57
C THR A 206 -11.15 9.51 -8.77
N THR A 207 -10.30 9.17 -7.80
CA THR A 207 -9.52 10.18 -7.04
C THR A 207 -8.60 10.99 -7.96
N PHE A 208 -7.98 10.36 -8.96
CA PHE A 208 -7.16 11.07 -9.95
C PHE A 208 -8.00 12.02 -10.80
N LEU A 209 -9.18 11.61 -11.24
CA LEU A 209 -10.10 12.46 -11.99
C LEU A 209 -10.62 13.63 -11.13
N ILE A 210 -10.93 13.41 -9.85
CA ILE A 210 -11.26 14.48 -8.90
C ILE A 210 -10.09 15.46 -8.81
N ALA A 211 -8.87 14.97 -8.65
CA ALA A 211 -7.67 15.81 -8.60
C ALA A 211 -7.47 16.61 -9.89
N ALA A 212 -7.67 15.98 -11.05
CA ALA A 212 -7.56 16.63 -12.35
C ALA A 212 -8.57 17.77 -12.50
N ARG A 213 -9.84 17.53 -12.15
CA ARG A 213 -10.89 18.59 -12.19
C ARG A 213 -10.62 19.69 -11.18
N THR A 214 -10.19 19.35 -9.97
CA THR A 214 -9.79 20.31 -8.94
C THR A 214 -8.62 21.18 -9.39
N ALA A 215 -7.62 20.62 -10.08
CA ALA A 215 -6.49 21.35 -10.65
C ALA A 215 -6.82 22.09 -11.97
N GLY A 216 -8.11 22.17 -12.37
CA GLY A 216 -8.55 22.94 -13.54
C GLY A 216 -8.35 22.22 -14.89
N ALA A 217 -8.08 20.92 -14.90
CA ALA A 217 -7.97 20.17 -16.16
C ALA A 217 -9.33 20.02 -16.84
N THR A 218 -9.46 20.49 -18.07
CA THR A 218 -10.72 20.48 -18.85
C THR A 218 -10.81 19.32 -19.85
N ALA A 219 -9.72 18.60 -20.08
CA ALA A 219 -9.67 17.50 -21.04
C ALA A 219 -10.75 16.42 -20.76
N PRO A 220 -11.28 15.77 -21.80
CA PRO A 220 -12.28 14.71 -21.67
C PRO A 220 -11.79 13.56 -20.79
N VAL A 221 -12.71 12.92 -20.08
CA VAL A 221 -12.40 11.78 -19.18
C VAL A 221 -11.69 10.66 -19.97
N LEU A 222 -12.12 10.35 -21.19
CA LEU A 222 -11.53 9.31 -22.03
C LEU A 222 -10.05 9.58 -22.35
N GLN A 223 -9.64 10.85 -22.48
CA GLN A 223 -8.24 11.22 -22.66
C GLN A 223 -7.46 11.13 -21.35
N MET A 224 -8.11 11.40 -20.21
CA MET A 224 -7.49 11.33 -18.88
C MET A 224 -7.27 9.91 -18.38
N LEU A 225 -8.11 8.94 -18.77
CA LEU A 225 -8.02 7.56 -18.29
C LEU A 225 -6.66 6.89 -18.56
N PRO A 226 -6.11 6.88 -19.78
CA PRO A 226 -4.78 6.29 -20.03
C PRO A 226 -3.66 7.03 -19.25
N LEU A 227 -3.73 8.34 -19.13
CA LEU A 227 -2.73 9.13 -18.38
C LEU A 227 -2.79 8.74 -16.90
N ALA A 228 -3.98 8.70 -16.32
CA ALA A 228 -4.19 8.28 -14.93
C ALA A 228 -3.65 6.87 -14.67
N MET A 229 -3.95 5.90 -15.56
CA MET A 229 -3.43 4.54 -15.41
C MET A 229 -1.90 4.47 -15.41
N LEU A 230 -1.26 5.21 -16.30
CA LEU A 230 0.20 5.25 -16.37
C LEU A 230 0.82 5.91 -15.13
N VAL A 231 0.21 6.99 -14.63
CA VAL A 231 0.64 7.63 -13.38
C VAL A 231 0.47 6.66 -12.19
N LEU A 232 -0.66 5.97 -12.10
CA LEU A 232 -0.90 4.98 -11.04
C LEU A 232 0.07 3.80 -11.12
N LEU A 233 0.43 3.34 -12.33
CA LEU A 233 1.48 2.33 -12.51
C LEU A 233 2.84 2.83 -12.04
N ALA A 234 3.21 4.08 -12.34
CA ALA A 234 4.46 4.66 -11.88
C ALA A 234 4.58 4.71 -10.35
N MET A 235 3.45 4.88 -9.65
CA MET A 235 3.41 4.88 -8.19
C MET A 235 3.70 3.49 -7.58
N THR A 236 3.66 2.41 -8.34
CA THR A 236 4.01 1.07 -7.85
C THR A 236 5.51 0.90 -7.62
N VAL A 237 6.33 1.77 -8.21
CA VAL A 237 7.79 1.76 -8.05
C VAL A 237 8.15 2.39 -6.70
N PRO A 238 8.80 1.66 -5.78
CA PRO A 238 9.08 2.15 -4.42
C PRO A 238 10.32 3.06 -4.37
N THR A 239 10.32 4.15 -5.13
CA THR A 239 11.43 5.14 -5.22
C THR A 239 10.98 6.54 -4.77
N ASN A 240 9.86 6.63 -4.05
CA ASN A 240 9.26 7.89 -3.62
C ASN A 240 9.82 8.41 -2.27
N ILE A 241 9.68 9.72 -2.05
CA ILE A 241 9.89 10.38 -0.77
C ILE A 241 8.52 10.81 -0.24
N GLY A 242 8.00 10.13 0.79
CA GLY A 242 6.68 10.47 1.32
C GLY A 242 5.57 10.44 0.26
N GLY A 243 5.66 9.56 -0.74
CA GLY A 243 4.69 9.48 -1.84
C GLY A 243 4.95 10.44 -3.00
N TRP A 244 6.01 11.27 -2.96
CA TRP A 244 6.36 12.27 -3.98
C TRP A 244 7.55 11.81 -4.83
N GLY A 245 7.64 12.26 -6.06
CA GLY A 245 8.74 12.05 -7.01
C GLY A 245 8.30 11.39 -8.31
N PRO A 246 8.26 10.05 -8.42
CA PRO A 246 7.92 9.35 -9.66
C PRO A 246 6.55 9.72 -10.23
N ARG A 247 5.56 9.94 -9.37
CA ARG A 247 4.21 10.34 -9.76
C ARG A 247 4.21 11.68 -10.47
N GLU A 248 4.85 12.68 -9.87
CA GLU A 248 4.95 14.05 -10.39
C GLU A 248 5.70 14.07 -11.72
N GLY A 249 6.83 13.36 -11.80
CA GLY A 249 7.64 13.27 -13.00
C GLY A 249 6.90 12.63 -14.16
N VAL A 250 6.26 11.49 -13.91
CA VAL A 250 5.49 10.79 -14.94
C VAL A 250 4.25 11.57 -15.35
N ALA A 251 3.53 12.21 -14.41
CA ALA A 251 2.38 13.04 -14.74
C ALA A 251 2.78 14.27 -15.60
N ALA A 252 3.84 14.97 -15.23
CA ALA A 252 4.34 16.10 -16.01
C ALA A 252 4.72 15.67 -17.44
N TRP A 253 5.44 14.56 -17.59
CA TRP A 253 5.82 14.03 -18.90
C TRP A 253 4.62 13.60 -19.73
N LEU A 254 3.68 12.82 -19.17
CA LEU A 254 2.50 12.31 -19.87
C LEU A 254 1.57 13.44 -20.32
N PHE A 255 1.33 14.44 -19.47
CA PHE A 255 0.49 15.58 -19.82
C PHE A 255 1.13 16.44 -20.91
N ALA A 256 2.46 16.65 -20.87
CA ALA A 256 3.18 17.29 -21.95
C ALA A 256 3.06 16.50 -23.27
N ALA A 257 3.28 15.19 -23.24
CA ALA A 257 3.18 14.31 -24.40
C ALA A 257 1.75 14.24 -24.97
N ALA A 258 0.73 14.43 -24.14
CA ALA A 258 -0.67 14.50 -24.54
C ALA A 258 -1.10 15.93 -25.01
N GLY A 259 -0.20 16.91 -25.04
CA GLY A 259 -0.50 18.28 -25.42
C GLY A 259 -1.24 19.11 -24.34
N LEU A 260 -1.34 18.59 -23.11
CA LEU A 260 -2.05 19.24 -22.00
C LEU A 260 -1.14 20.11 -21.11
N GLY A 261 0.18 20.09 -21.36
CA GLY A 261 1.18 20.87 -20.63
C GLY A 261 1.72 20.17 -19.38
N ALA A 262 3.05 20.22 -19.21
CA ALA A 262 3.74 19.60 -18.08
C ALA A 262 3.34 20.20 -16.71
N GLY A 263 3.11 21.52 -16.66
CA GLY A 263 2.65 22.23 -15.46
C GLY A 263 1.31 21.72 -14.96
N GLN A 264 0.35 21.47 -15.88
CA GLN A 264 -0.95 20.90 -15.54
C GLN A 264 -0.80 19.48 -14.96
N GLY A 265 0.07 18.66 -15.55
CA GLY A 265 0.36 17.31 -15.03
C GLY A 265 0.94 17.35 -13.61
N LEU A 266 1.86 18.28 -13.34
CA LEU A 266 2.43 18.48 -12.02
C LEU A 266 1.36 18.94 -11.01
N ALA A 267 0.51 19.89 -11.38
CA ALA A 267 -0.58 20.38 -10.52
C ALA A 267 -1.57 19.24 -10.16
N VAL A 268 -1.99 18.45 -11.15
CA VAL A 268 -2.87 17.28 -10.94
C VAL A 268 -2.24 16.27 -9.99
N ALA A 269 -0.97 15.91 -10.20
CA ALA A 269 -0.26 14.97 -9.35
C ALA A 269 -0.13 15.48 -7.91
N ALA A 270 0.14 16.78 -7.73
CA ALA A 270 0.23 17.42 -6.42
C ALA A 270 -1.11 17.39 -5.68
N VAL A 271 -2.19 17.81 -6.33
CA VAL A 271 -3.55 17.76 -5.77
C VAL A 271 -3.92 16.32 -5.39
N TYR A 272 -3.67 15.36 -6.28
CA TYR A 272 -3.87 13.95 -5.97
C TYR A 272 -3.12 13.50 -4.70
N GLY A 273 -1.86 13.91 -4.56
CA GLY A 273 -1.06 13.59 -3.39
C GLY A 273 -1.63 14.13 -2.08
N VAL A 274 -2.08 15.38 -2.10
CA VAL A 274 -2.70 15.99 -0.92
C VAL A 274 -4.04 15.33 -0.59
N LEU A 275 -4.88 15.03 -1.59
CA LEU A 275 -6.13 14.32 -1.38
C LEU A 275 -5.91 12.93 -0.75
N VAL A 276 -4.94 12.16 -1.25
CA VAL A 276 -4.60 10.84 -0.70
C VAL A 276 -4.02 10.94 0.71
N LEU A 277 -3.13 11.91 0.96
CA LEU A 277 -2.58 12.14 2.30
C LEU A 277 -3.69 12.52 3.30
N ALA A 278 -4.54 13.48 2.95
CA ALA A 278 -5.67 13.91 3.78
C ALA A 278 -6.62 12.73 4.06
N ALA A 279 -6.95 11.94 3.05
CA ALA A 279 -7.79 10.75 3.18
C ALA A 279 -7.15 9.63 4.04
N SER A 280 -5.83 9.63 4.23
CA SER A 280 -5.09 8.69 5.09
C SER A 280 -5.01 9.12 6.55
N LEU A 281 -5.40 10.35 6.91
CA LEU A 281 -5.32 10.89 8.28
C LEU A 281 -6.03 10.05 9.36
N PRO A 282 -7.15 9.33 9.08
CA PRO A 282 -7.68 8.37 10.06
C PRO A 282 -6.64 7.34 10.53
N GLY A 283 -5.64 7.02 9.69
CA GLY A 283 -4.51 6.18 10.04
C GLY A 283 -3.58 6.80 11.11
N ALA A 284 -3.41 8.12 11.09
CA ALA A 284 -2.69 8.84 12.14
C ALA A 284 -3.41 8.73 13.49
N ALA A 285 -4.75 8.87 13.48
CA ALA A 285 -5.56 8.69 14.69
C ALA A 285 -5.46 7.27 15.25
N VAL A 286 -5.54 6.25 14.39
CA VAL A 286 -5.31 4.84 14.79
C VAL A 286 -3.93 4.65 15.40
N LEU A 287 -2.89 5.25 14.82
CA LEU A 287 -1.52 5.17 15.32
C LEU A 287 -1.40 5.82 16.71
N ALA A 288 -1.95 7.02 16.89
CA ALA A 288 -1.94 7.74 18.16
C ALA A 288 -2.67 6.95 19.26
N ILE A 289 -3.87 6.42 18.98
CA ILE A 289 -4.63 5.63 19.96
C ILE A 289 -3.85 4.36 20.36
N THR A 290 -3.23 3.67 19.41
CA THR A 290 -2.46 2.47 19.72
C THR A 290 -1.20 2.77 20.55
N TRP A 291 -0.55 3.91 20.29
CA TRP A 291 0.63 4.35 21.04
C TRP A 291 0.28 4.76 22.48
N LEU A 292 -0.76 5.55 22.68
CA LEU A 292 -1.25 5.96 24.01
C LEU A 292 -1.72 4.74 24.84
N GLY A 293 -2.42 3.79 24.22
CA GLY A 293 -2.89 2.57 24.88
C GLY A 293 -1.76 1.60 25.29
N SER A 294 -0.61 1.63 24.61
CA SER A 294 0.56 0.82 25.00
C SER A 294 1.31 1.42 26.19
N GLY A 295 1.37 2.74 26.33
CA GLY A 295 1.96 3.43 27.46
C GLY A 295 1.25 3.10 28.80
N ASN A 296 -0.08 3.02 28.74
CA ASN A 296 -0.90 2.74 29.93
C ASN A 296 -0.78 1.28 30.43
N ARG A 297 -0.53 0.32 29.52
CA ARG A 297 -0.32 -1.10 29.90
C ARG A 297 1.06 -1.36 30.53
N GLY A 298 2.06 -0.55 30.20
CA GLY A 298 3.39 -0.59 30.81
C GLY A 298 3.37 -0.14 32.26
N SER A 299 2.62 0.91 32.59
CA SER A 299 2.52 1.47 33.94
C SER A 299 1.73 0.56 34.90
N THR A 300 0.67 -0.10 34.42
CA THR A 300 -0.11 -1.05 35.26
C THR A 300 0.65 -2.34 35.53
N ARG A 301 1.49 -2.83 34.63
CA ARG A 301 2.36 -3.99 34.88
C ARG A 301 3.49 -3.67 35.87
N ALA A 302 4.08 -2.48 35.78
CA ALA A 302 5.12 -2.04 36.71
C ALA A 302 4.56 -1.86 38.13
N ALA A 303 3.34 -1.32 38.27
CA ALA A 303 2.67 -1.17 39.58
C ALA A 303 2.26 -2.54 40.15
N GLY A 304 1.80 -3.49 39.33
CA GLY A 304 1.46 -4.85 39.79
C GLY A 304 2.67 -5.66 40.27
N SER A 305 3.82 -5.54 39.60
CA SER A 305 5.04 -6.25 40.02
C SER A 305 5.68 -5.66 41.30
N GLN A 306 5.47 -4.37 41.59
CA GLN A 306 5.92 -3.75 42.86
C GLN A 306 5.05 -4.17 44.04
N SER A 307 3.73 -4.35 43.83
CA SER A 307 2.83 -4.80 44.89
C SER A 307 3.05 -6.28 45.24
N GLU A 308 3.33 -7.16 44.28
CA GLU A 308 3.70 -8.56 44.54
C GLU A 308 5.08 -8.69 45.22
N GLY A 309 6.05 -7.86 44.85
CA GLY A 309 7.38 -7.82 45.51
C GLY A 309 7.36 -7.34 46.98
N LEU A 310 6.39 -6.49 47.32
CA LEU A 310 6.18 -6.03 48.72
C LEU A 310 5.42 -7.05 49.56
N ALA A 311 4.44 -7.77 48.97
CA ALA A 311 3.69 -8.81 49.65
C ALA A 311 4.56 -10.05 49.95
N GLY A 312 5.46 -10.45 49.04
CA GLY A 312 6.38 -11.57 49.24
C GLY A 312 7.50 -11.34 50.25
N LYS A 313 7.76 -10.08 50.70
CA LYS A 313 8.74 -9.78 51.74
C LYS A 313 8.18 -9.78 53.18
N ALA A 314 6.85 -9.80 53.31
CA ALA A 314 6.18 -9.76 54.63
C ALA A 314 5.97 -11.14 55.25
N ASP A 315 6.22 -12.24 54.52
CA ASP A 315 5.91 -13.60 54.96
C ASP A 315 7.18 -14.49 55.04
N VAL A 316 8.24 -14.02 55.76
CA VAL A 316 9.37 -14.89 56.10
C VAL A 316 9.17 -15.32 57.55
N PRO A 317 8.83 -16.59 57.86
CA PRO A 317 8.72 -17.08 59.23
C PRO A 317 10.09 -17.08 59.92
N HIS A 318 10.21 -16.37 61.06
CA HIS A 318 11.36 -16.48 61.94
C HIS A 318 11.54 -17.93 62.39
N GLN A 319 12.56 -18.61 61.90
CA GLN A 319 13.03 -19.86 62.50
C GLN A 319 13.76 -19.58 63.82
N PRO A 320 13.39 -20.23 64.93
CA PRO A 320 14.12 -20.11 66.18
C PRO A 320 15.47 -20.82 66.07
N VAL A 321 16.52 -20.12 66.50
CA VAL A 321 17.91 -20.64 66.67
C VAL A 321 17.95 -21.72 67.75
N PRO A 322 18.47 -22.94 67.45
CA PRO A 322 18.66 -23.95 68.48
C PRO A 322 19.78 -23.51 69.44
N VAL A 323 19.49 -23.41 70.78
CA VAL A 323 20.45 -23.24 71.85
C VAL A 323 21.10 -24.59 72.08
N ALA A 324 22.44 -24.69 71.83
CA ALA A 324 23.26 -25.82 72.23
C ALA A 324 23.48 -25.82 73.76
N ALA A 325 23.20 -26.96 74.42
CA ALA A 325 23.66 -27.33 75.76
C ALA A 325 24.81 -28.30 75.62
#